data_3d267ef0587670925a4ca558f4f1cdf7
#
_entry.id   3d267ef0587670925a4ca558f4f1cdf7
#
_cell.length_a   1.000
_cell.length_b   1.000
_cell.length_c   1.000
_cell.angle_alpha   90.00
_cell.angle_beta   90.00
_cell.angle_gamma   90.00
#
_symmetry.space_group_name_H-M   'P 1'
#
loop_
_entity.id
_entity.type
_entity.pdbx_description
1 polymer ?
#
loop_
_entity_poly.entity_id
_entity_poly.type
_entity_poly.pdbx_seq_one_letter_code
_entity_poly.pdbx_strand_id
1 'polypeptide(L)'
;MKSLTSGVLALGMVLAVTPAFAQAAGEKGPERIVWAAHKTPDSPYTKPNRPIWHIADILKAHQGKQSWDQQILLTRDYDGHYVSMAPGEKTKCMFYADDRVFGWIYSGQVKITIDGQQPFTANKGYLFDVAPRLSYCLENTGTEPVVFYRSTPAGQVPSYPESETPTPIKGWVYGKAKITSTGGYEEPNQPFLDFNAYATGGGKSRDFAFDGHTAAHIIRSGNVKALPPSTSWGHFHENMVEAWVVIEGQLDVLITGEPLVTGELGDVIQANNERWHRATCHPNIGSCTRLAMTPRNKEGQVHYFQTGQPPGN
;
A
#
# COMPACT_ATOMS: atom_id res chain seq x y z
N MET A 1 41.60 69.92 3.89
CA MET A 1 41.69 68.80 2.96
C MET A 1 42.13 67.58 3.72
N LYS A 2 41.20 66.72 4.11
CA LYS A 2 41.45 65.37 4.71
C LYS A 2 40.65 64.35 3.96
N SER A 3 41.35 63.47 3.30
CA SER A 3 40.80 62.31 2.53
C SER A 3 40.31 61.23 3.51
N LEU A 4 39.05 60.83 3.34
CA LEU A 4 38.47 59.67 4.00
C LEU A 4 38.52 58.52 3.01
N THR A 5 39.34 57.54 3.28
CA THR A 5 39.36 56.24 2.61
C THR A 5 38.32 55.30 3.24
N SER A 6 37.28 54.95 2.51
CA SER A 6 36.29 53.97 2.91
C SER A 6 36.82 52.55 2.61
N GLY A 7 37.05 51.79 3.68
CA GLY A 7 37.35 50.37 3.57
C GLY A 7 36.07 49.58 3.41
N VAL A 8 35.96 48.80 2.33
CA VAL A 8 34.91 47.82 2.09
C VAL A 8 35.34 46.52 2.74
N LEU A 9 34.61 46.12 3.79
CA LEU A 9 34.74 44.78 4.39
C LEU A 9 33.94 43.80 3.53
N ALA A 10 34.62 42.92 2.81
CA ALA A 10 33.98 41.78 2.11
C ALA A 10 33.74 40.67 3.14
N LEU A 11 32.47 40.46 3.48
CA LEU A 11 32.03 39.33 4.30
C LEU A 11 31.99 38.09 3.41
N GLY A 12 33.00 37.24 3.50
CA GLY A 12 33.01 35.94 2.81
C GLY A 12 32.03 34.99 3.46
N MET A 13 30.92 34.71 2.78
CA MET A 13 29.96 33.64 3.15
C MET A 13 30.58 32.29 2.79
N VAL A 14 31.11 31.60 3.79
CA VAL A 14 31.49 30.17 3.63
C VAL A 14 30.21 29.36 3.61
N LEU A 15 29.79 28.98 2.41
CA LEU A 15 28.77 27.96 2.23
C LEU A 15 29.37 26.62 2.67
N ALA A 16 29.00 26.16 3.86
CA ALA A 16 29.26 24.78 4.27
C ALA A 16 28.40 23.86 3.39
N VAL A 17 29.02 23.29 2.37
CA VAL A 17 28.43 22.19 1.60
C VAL A 17 28.47 20.95 2.50
N THR A 18 27.38 20.65 3.16
CA THR A 18 27.21 19.33 3.78
C THR A 18 27.16 18.29 2.65
N PRO A 19 28.05 17.28 2.63
CA PRO A 19 27.96 16.23 1.65
C PRO A 19 26.63 15.49 1.88
N ALA A 20 25.71 15.58 0.95
CA ALA A 20 24.60 14.67 0.87
C ALA A 20 25.23 13.29 0.63
N PHE A 21 25.18 12.42 1.62
CA PHE A 21 25.48 11.01 1.46
C PHE A 21 24.38 10.43 0.56
N ALA A 22 24.55 10.57 -0.75
CA ALA A 22 23.87 9.76 -1.71
C ALA A 22 24.40 8.33 -1.48
N GLN A 23 23.59 7.51 -0.81
CA GLN A 23 23.87 6.08 -0.70
C GLN A 23 23.82 5.51 -2.11
N ALA A 24 24.99 5.25 -2.68
CA ALA A 24 25.11 4.64 -4.00
C ALA A 24 24.40 3.28 -3.96
N ALA A 25 23.33 3.16 -4.75
CA ALA A 25 22.69 1.88 -4.97
C ALA A 25 23.70 0.96 -5.66
N GLY A 26 24.26 -0.02 -4.92
CA GLY A 26 25.04 -1.08 -5.54
C GLY A 26 26.24 -1.66 -4.83
N GLU A 27 26.82 -1.02 -3.86
CA GLU A 27 27.90 -1.67 -3.12
C GLU A 27 27.34 -2.45 -1.91
N LYS A 28 27.29 -3.78 -2.04
CA LYS A 28 27.10 -4.65 -0.88
C LYS A 28 28.31 -4.46 0.02
N GLY A 29 28.15 -3.71 1.09
CA GLY A 29 29.14 -3.69 2.16
C GLY A 29 29.39 -5.12 2.70
N PRO A 30 30.48 -5.35 3.43
CA PRO A 30 30.74 -6.66 4.01
C PRO A 30 29.56 -7.07 4.87
N GLU A 31 29.15 -8.33 4.75
CA GLU A 31 28.10 -8.91 5.57
C GLU A 31 28.45 -8.72 7.05
N ARG A 32 27.54 -8.13 7.82
CA ARG A 32 27.72 -7.89 9.24
C ARG A 32 26.68 -8.64 10.02
N ILE A 33 27.11 -9.53 10.88
CA ILE A 33 26.23 -10.16 11.87
C ILE A 33 26.14 -9.22 13.07
N VAL A 34 24.94 -8.89 13.48
CA VAL A 34 24.67 -8.00 14.60
C VAL A 34 23.70 -8.65 15.56
N TRP A 35 23.76 -8.27 16.82
CA TRP A 35 22.69 -8.55 17.76
C TRP A 35 21.57 -7.55 17.54
N ALA A 36 20.42 -8.01 17.04
CA ALA A 36 19.23 -7.19 16.89
C ALA A 36 18.22 -7.56 17.97
N ALA A 37 17.60 -6.56 18.55
CA ALA A 37 16.49 -6.82 19.47
C ALA A 37 15.32 -7.40 18.66
N HIS A 38 14.73 -8.45 19.19
CA HIS A 38 13.56 -9.11 18.63
C HIS A 38 12.65 -9.56 19.77
N LYS A 39 11.37 -9.28 19.63
CA LYS A 39 10.39 -9.73 20.60
C LYS A 39 9.92 -11.13 20.26
N THR A 40 9.99 -12.01 21.22
CA THR A 40 9.50 -13.38 21.10
C THR A 40 8.42 -13.64 22.13
N PRO A 41 7.38 -14.43 21.81
CA PRO A 41 7.13 -15.09 20.52
C PRO A 41 6.66 -14.12 19.44
N ASP A 42 6.79 -14.54 18.17
CA ASP A 42 6.21 -13.84 17.03
C ASP A 42 4.70 -13.63 17.22
N SER A 43 4.19 -12.49 16.75
CA SER A 43 2.76 -12.21 16.81
C SER A 43 1.95 -13.21 15.98
N PRO A 44 0.92 -13.86 16.55
CA PRO A 44 0.10 -14.81 15.83
C PRO A 44 -0.77 -14.11 14.77
N TYR A 45 -1.10 -14.82 13.71
CA TYR A 45 -2.13 -14.38 12.78
C TYR A 45 -3.51 -14.60 13.38
N THR A 46 -4.35 -13.57 13.35
CA THR A 46 -5.76 -13.62 13.78
C THR A 46 -6.67 -13.36 12.60
N LYS A 47 -7.72 -14.15 12.41
CA LYS A 47 -8.65 -13.99 11.28
C LYS A 47 -9.15 -12.53 11.18
N PRO A 48 -9.22 -11.96 9.96
CA PRO A 48 -9.01 -12.59 8.64
C PRO A 48 -7.54 -12.75 8.25
N ASN A 49 -6.60 -12.20 9.02
CA ASN A 49 -5.18 -12.17 8.72
C ASN A 49 -4.57 -13.58 8.65
N ARG A 50 -3.69 -13.79 7.69
CA ARG A 50 -2.87 -15.00 7.49
C ARG A 50 -1.63 -14.65 6.65
N PRO A 51 -0.61 -15.50 6.61
CA PRO A 51 0.62 -15.22 5.84
C PRO A 51 0.35 -14.92 4.38
N ILE A 52 -0.60 -15.63 3.76
CA ILE A 52 -1.01 -15.41 2.36
C ILE A 52 -2.48 -15.71 2.13
N TRP A 53 -3.12 -14.86 1.34
CA TRP A 53 -4.38 -15.11 0.67
C TRP A 53 -4.14 -15.29 -0.82
N HIS A 54 -4.41 -16.49 -1.34
CA HIS A 54 -4.38 -16.71 -2.77
C HIS A 54 -5.69 -16.23 -3.40
N ILE A 55 -5.58 -15.36 -4.39
CA ILE A 55 -6.75 -14.85 -5.13
C ILE A 55 -7.54 -16.02 -5.78
N ALA A 56 -6.84 -17.06 -6.23
CA ALA A 56 -7.46 -18.25 -6.79
C ALA A 56 -8.41 -18.95 -5.81
N ASP A 57 -8.05 -19.03 -4.53
CA ASP A 57 -8.90 -19.61 -3.48
C ASP A 57 -10.13 -18.74 -3.19
N ILE A 58 -9.94 -17.41 -3.19
CA ILE A 58 -11.04 -16.45 -3.01
C ILE A 58 -12.05 -16.60 -4.16
N LEU A 59 -11.58 -16.59 -5.40
CA LEU A 59 -12.43 -16.75 -6.57
C LEU A 59 -13.16 -18.10 -6.56
N LYS A 60 -12.48 -19.17 -6.17
CA LYS A 60 -13.06 -20.50 -6.02
C LYS A 60 -14.16 -20.54 -4.95
N ALA A 61 -13.95 -19.89 -3.81
CA ALA A 61 -14.93 -19.82 -2.73
C ALA A 61 -16.20 -19.04 -3.12
N HIS A 62 -16.09 -18.15 -4.10
CA HIS A 62 -17.20 -17.35 -4.62
C HIS A 62 -17.65 -17.78 -6.04
N GLN A 63 -17.24 -18.96 -6.49
CA GLN A 63 -17.63 -19.46 -7.82
C GLN A 63 -19.14 -19.41 -8.04
N GLY A 64 -19.57 -18.86 -9.16
CA GLY A 64 -20.97 -18.68 -9.52
C GLY A 64 -21.67 -17.46 -8.92
N LYS A 65 -20.99 -16.69 -8.06
CA LYS A 65 -21.50 -15.42 -7.54
C LYS A 65 -20.90 -14.26 -8.34
N GLN A 66 -21.75 -13.36 -8.79
CA GLN A 66 -21.28 -12.16 -9.51
C GLN A 66 -20.92 -11.01 -8.59
N SER A 67 -21.55 -10.93 -7.41
CA SER A 67 -21.31 -9.90 -6.40
C SER A 67 -20.95 -10.53 -5.07
N TRP A 68 -19.84 -10.12 -4.48
CA TRP A 68 -19.39 -10.57 -3.16
C TRP A 68 -18.34 -9.58 -2.61
N ASP A 69 -18.16 -9.63 -1.30
CA ASP A 69 -17.18 -8.85 -0.55
C ASP A 69 -16.50 -9.79 0.45
N GLN A 70 -15.17 -9.94 0.37
CA GLN A 70 -14.38 -10.83 1.19
C GLN A 70 -13.29 -10.05 1.92
N GLN A 71 -13.44 -9.90 3.23
CA GLN A 71 -12.38 -9.36 4.07
C GLN A 71 -11.18 -10.30 4.10
N ILE A 72 -9.99 -9.76 3.87
CA ILE A 72 -8.74 -10.52 3.78
C ILE A 72 -7.62 -9.92 4.64
N LEU A 73 -7.75 -8.66 5.03
CA LEU A 73 -6.78 -7.93 5.85
C LEU A 73 -7.54 -7.09 6.87
N LEU A 74 -7.19 -7.20 8.12
CA LEU A 74 -7.65 -6.29 9.17
C LEU A 74 -6.47 -5.96 10.08
N THR A 75 -6.01 -4.73 10.02
CA THR A 75 -4.96 -4.21 10.88
C THR A 75 -5.51 -3.09 11.76
N ARG A 76 -4.67 -2.42 12.51
CA ARG A 76 -5.06 -1.21 13.22
C ARG A 76 -5.49 -0.09 12.27
N ASP A 77 -4.88 -0.03 11.08
CA ASP A 77 -4.98 1.12 10.16
C ASP A 77 -5.77 0.77 8.88
N TYR A 78 -5.73 -0.48 8.43
CA TYR A 78 -6.31 -0.93 7.17
C TYR A 78 -7.33 -2.05 7.32
N ASP A 79 -8.44 -1.92 6.61
CA ASP A 79 -9.46 -2.94 6.38
C ASP A 79 -9.49 -3.27 4.88
N GLY A 80 -8.85 -4.37 4.52
CA GLY A 80 -8.62 -4.78 3.15
C GLY A 80 -9.56 -5.87 2.69
N HIS A 81 -10.19 -5.66 1.54
CA HIS A 81 -11.17 -6.56 0.95
C HIS A 81 -10.87 -6.86 -0.50
N TYR A 82 -11.18 -8.07 -0.94
CA TYR A 82 -11.50 -8.31 -2.33
C TYR A 82 -13.00 -8.17 -2.53
N VAL A 83 -13.37 -7.42 -3.56
CA VAL A 83 -14.75 -7.09 -3.90
C VAL A 83 -15.03 -7.51 -5.33
N SER A 84 -16.19 -8.10 -5.57
CA SER A 84 -16.73 -8.33 -6.92
C SER A 84 -18.04 -7.58 -7.06
N MET A 85 -18.23 -6.91 -8.20
CA MET A 85 -19.48 -6.26 -8.55
C MET A 85 -19.99 -6.81 -9.89
N ALA A 86 -21.27 -7.20 -9.92
CA ALA A 86 -21.93 -7.65 -11.13
C ALA A 86 -22.01 -6.53 -12.21
N PRO A 87 -22.20 -6.88 -13.50
CA PRO A 87 -22.48 -5.88 -14.53
C PRO A 87 -23.66 -4.97 -14.15
N GLY A 88 -23.50 -3.67 -14.29
CA GLY A 88 -24.51 -2.67 -13.96
C GLY A 88 -24.66 -2.36 -12.46
N GLU A 89 -23.97 -3.07 -11.58
CA GLU A 89 -24.00 -2.80 -10.15
C GLU A 89 -23.34 -1.45 -9.81
N LYS A 90 -23.95 -0.72 -8.86
CA LYS A 90 -23.48 0.58 -8.38
C LYS A 90 -23.42 0.58 -6.86
N THR A 91 -22.38 1.21 -6.32
CA THR A 91 -22.33 1.53 -4.90
C THR A 91 -23.07 2.82 -4.62
N LYS A 92 -23.52 3.01 -3.38
CA LYS A 92 -23.82 4.36 -2.89
C LYS A 92 -22.56 5.21 -2.91
N CYS A 93 -22.72 6.51 -3.09
CA CYS A 93 -21.61 7.44 -2.90
C CYS A 93 -21.32 7.56 -1.41
N MET A 94 -20.06 7.46 -1.03
CA MET A 94 -19.63 7.50 0.37
C MET A 94 -18.23 8.09 0.47
N PHE A 95 -17.79 8.44 1.66
CA PHE A 95 -16.43 8.89 1.96
C PHE A 95 -16.01 8.48 3.37
N TYR A 96 -14.70 8.48 3.62
CA TYR A 96 -14.11 8.35 4.95
C TYR A 96 -13.52 9.69 5.39
N ALA A 97 -13.60 9.96 6.70
CA ALA A 97 -13.32 11.31 7.20
C ALA A 97 -11.81 11.59 7.32
N ASP A 98 -11.03 10.62 7.72
CA ASP A 98 -9.66 10.86 8.20
C ASP A 98 -8.58 10.25 7.32
N ASP A 99 -8.91 9.20 6.56
CA ASP A 99 -7.93 8.43 5.78
C ASP A 99 -8.38 8.21 4.35
N ARG A 100 -7.43 7.85 3.49
CA ARG A 100 -7.66 7.52 2.09
C ARG A 100 -8.28 6.14 1.93
N VAL A 101 -9.05 6.00 0.86
CA VAL A 101 -9.46 4.71 0.31
C VAL A 101 -8.66 4.48 -0.96
N PHE A 102 -8.06 3.31 -1.09
CA PHE A 102 -7.33 2.99 -2.31
C PHE A 102 -7.58 1.55 -2.73
N GLY A 103 -7.27 1.24 -3.97
CA GLY A 103 -7.45 -0.11 -4.47
C GLY A 103 -6.75 -0.37 -5.79
N TRP A 104 -6.89 -1.61 -6.25
CA TRP A 104 -6.30 -2.12 -7.47
C TRP A 104 -7.26 -3.05 -8.20
N ILE A 105 -7.43 -2.87 -9.51
CA ILE A 105 -8.35 -3.67 -10.33
C ILE A 105 -7.66 -4.95 -10.78
N TYR A 106 -8.12 -6.09 -10.26
CA TYR A 106 -7.62 -7.41 -10.64
C TYR A 106 -8.15 -7.86 -12.00
N SER A 107 -9.46 -7.70 -12.23
CA SER A 107 -10.09 -8.09 -13.51
C SER A 107 -11.33 -7.25 -13.80
N GLY A 108 -11.69 -7.13 -15.07
CA GLY A 108 -12.83 -6.33 -15.50
C GLY A 108 -12.55 -4.85 -15.53
N GLN A 109 -13.60 -4.05 -15.42
CA GLN A 109 -13.53 -2.58 -15.41
C GLN A 109 -14.59 -2.00 -14.46
N VAL A 110 -14.30 -0.85 -13.89
CA VAL A 110 -15.22 -0.11 -13.02
C VAL A 110 -15.10 1.39 -13.31
N LYS A 111 -16.22 2.05 -13.47
CA LYS A 111 -16.28 3.52 -13.51
C LYS A 111 -16.20 4.04 -12.08
N ILE A 112 -15.29 4.96 -11.84
CA ILE A 112 -15.09 5.61 -10.54
C ILE A 112 -15.44 7.08 -10.70
N THR A 113 -16.33 7.54 -9.85
CA THR A 113 -16.67 8.97 -9.73
C THR A 113 -16.20 9.45 -8.37
N ILE A 114 -15.37 10.48 -8.35
CA ILE A 114 -14.86 11.11 -7.12
C ILE A 114 -15.26 12.57 -7.18
N ASP A 115 -15.78 13.09 -6.08
CA ASP A 115 -16.19 14.48 -5.99
C ASP A 115 -15.03 15.43 -6.34
N GLY A 116 -15.33 16.44 -7.17
CA GLY A 116 -14.31 17.37 -7.67
C GLY A 116 -13.35 16.82 -8.73
N GLN A 117 -13.46 15.54 -9.13
CA GLN A 117 -12.64 14.93 -10.18
C GLN A 117 -13.49 14.58 -11.41
N GLN A 118 -12.84 14.52 -12.59
CA GLN A 118 -13.48 13.93 -13.76
C GLN A 118 -13.66 12.44 -13.56
N PRO A 119 -14.88 11.89 -13.78
CA PRO A 119 -15.10 10.46 -13.72
C PRO A 119 -14.18 9.71 -14.69
N PHE A 120 -13.65 8.56 -14.26
CA PHE A 120 -12.78 7.72 -15.09
C PHE A 120 -13.18 6.25 -15.01
N THR A 121 -12.78 5.48 -16.02
CA THR A 121 -12.93 4.02 -16.02
C THR A 121 -11.60 3.39 -15.67
N ALA A 122 -11.56 2.70 -14.54
CA ALA A 122 -10.42 1.91 -14.11
C ALA A 122 -10.53 0.50 -14.69
N ASN A 123 -9.57 0.10 -15.50
CA ASN A 123 -9.46 -1.22 -16.10
C ASN A 123 -8.53 -2.12 -15.29
N LYS A 124 -8.47 -3.42 -15.63
CA LYS A 124 -7.48 -4.34 -15.07
C LYS A 124 -6.08 -3.71 -15.01
N GLY A 125 -5.47 -3.74 -13.82
CA GLY A 125 -4.15 -3.16 -13.55
C GLY A 125 -4.17 -1.69 -13.10
N TYR A 126 -5.32 -1.01 -13.14
CA TYR A 126 -5.42 0.35 -12.59
C TYR A 126 -5.38 0.33 -11.07
N LEU A 127 -4.68 1.29 -10.51
CA LEU A 127 -4.78 1.68 -9.11
C LEU A 127 -5.69 2.90 -8.99
N PHE A 128 -6.45 3.01 -7.92
CA PHE A 128 -7.23 4.20 -7.60
C PHE A 128 -7.00 4.64 -6.15
N ASP A 129 -7.13 5.93 -5.90
CA ASP A 129 -6.98 6.57 -4.60
C ASP A 129 -8.07 7.62 -4.42
N VAL A 130 -8.72 7.61 -3.28
CA VAL A 130 -9.75 8.58 -2.88
C VAL A 130 -9.27 9.32 -1.65
N ALA A 131 -9.09 10.63 -1.80
CA ALA A 131 -8.65 11.47 -0.69
C ALA A 131 -9.72 11.57 0.41
N PRO A 132 -9.33 11.81 1.68
CA PRO A 132 -10.26 11.94 2.81
C PRO A 132 -11.35 12.98 2.53
N ARG A 133 -12.58 12.66 2.93
CA ARG A 133 -13.77 13.52 2.80
C ARG A 133 -14.18 13.87 1.36
N LEU A 134 -13.60 13.23 0.35
CA LEU A 134 -14.13 13.25 -1.01
C LEU A 134 -15.08 12.07 -1.19
N SER A 135 -16.31 12.37 -1.58
CA SER A 135 -17.30 11.35 -1.89
C SER A 135 -16.92 10.60 -3.15
N TYR A 136 -17.07 9.27 -3.15
CA TYR A 136 -16.83 8.43 -4.31
C TYR A 136 -17.90 7.37 -4.49
N CYS A 137 -18.13 6.99 -5.73
CA CYS A 137 -19.04 5.90 -6.12
C CYS A 137 -18.34 5.03 -7.17
N LEU A 138 -18.70 3.74 -7.15
CA LEU A 138 -18.25 2.75 -8.11
C LEU A 138 -19.44 2.25 -8.93
N GLU A 139 -19.23 2.04 -10.23
CA GLU A 139 -20.22 1.47 -11.15
C GLU A 139 -19.53 0.48 -12.08
N ASN A 140 -19.92 -0.78 -12.05
CA ASN A 140 -19.46 -1.73 -13.05
C ASN A 140 -20.18 -1.46 -14.38
N THR A 141 -19.49 -0.79 -15.30
CA THR A 141 -19.98 -0.49 -16.66
C THR A 141 -19.58 -1.53 -17.67
N GLY A 142 -18.91 -2.61 -17.26
CA GLY A 142 -18.53 -3.73 -18.10
C GLY A 142 -19.67 -4.73 -18.31
N THR A 143 -19.41 -5.74 -19.12
CA THR A 143 -20.32 -6.87 -19.39
C THR A 143 -20.04 -8.07 -18.51
N GLU A 144 -18.92 -8.08 -17.80
CA GLU A 144 -18.48 -9.14 -16.89
C GLU A 144 -18.32 -8.58 -15.47
N PRO A 145 -18.35 -9.41 -14.43
CA PRO A 145 -18.02 -8.97 -13.09
C PRO A 145 -16.64 -8.34 -13.00
N VAL A 146 -16.54 -7.22 -12.30
CA VAL A 146 -15.25 -6.63 -11.94
C VAL A 146 -14.81 -7.19 -10.60
N VAL A 147 -13.54 -7.57 -10.48
CA VAL A 147 -12.91 -7.97 -9.22
C VAL A 147 -11.77 -7.01 -8.90
N PHE A 148 -11.74 -6.47 -7.69
CA PHE A 148 -10.72 -5.54 -7.26
C PHE A 148 -10.39 -5.68 -5.78
N TYR A 149 -9.16 -5.35 -5.43
CA TYR A 149 -8.74 -5.10 -4.06
C TYR A 149 -9.13 -3.68 -3.66
N ARG A 150 -9.68 -3.52 -2.47
CA ARG A 150 -9.99 -2.23 -1.85
C ARG A 150 -9.49 -2.22 -0.42
N SER A 151 -8.78 -1.16 -0.03
CA SER A 151 -8.43 -0.85 1.35
C SER A 151 -9.22 0.36 1.82
N THR A 152 -9.87 0.22 2.96
CA THR A 152 -10.54 1.30 3.68
C THR A 152 -9.91 1.49 5.05
N PRO A 153 -10.09 2.64 5.71
CA PRO A 153 -9.60 2.85 7.07
C PRO A 153 -10.25 1.88 8.07
N ALA A 154 -9.43 1.16 8.83
CA ALA A 154 -9.93 0.23 9.82
C ALA A 154 -10.66 0.94 10.96
N GLY A 155 -11.76 0.35 11.41
CA GLY A 155 -12.57 0.89 12.52
C GLY A 155 -13.36 2.16 12.22
N GLN A 156 -13.24 2.71 11.00
CA GLN A 156 -14.04 3.84 10.57
C GLN A 156 -15.30 3.37 9.85
N VAL A 157 -16.37 4.14 9.98
CA VAL A 157 -17.61 3.93 9.23
C VAL A 157 -17.73 4.98 8.14
N PRO A 158 -18.27 4.62 6.95
CA PRO A 158 -18.42 5.57 5.87
C PRO A 158 -19.43 6.66 6.24
N SER A 159 -19.14 7.88 5.82
CA SER A 159 -20.08 8.99 5.77
C SER A 159 -20.65 9.11 4.36
N TYR A 160 -21.77 9.83 4.22
CA TYR A 160 -22.50 9.92 2.96
C TYR A 160 -22.78 11.38 2.61
N PRO A 161 -22.73 11.77 1.33
CA PRO A 161 -23.19 13.09 0.91
C PRO A 161 -24.70 13.25 1.21
N GLU A 162 -25.18 14.48 1.35
CA GLU A 162 -26.59 14.76 1.70
C GLU A 162 -27.59 14.16 0.69
N SER A 163 -27.18 13.97 -0.54
CA SER A 163 -27.98 13.33 -1.61
C SER A 163 -28.18 11.83 -1.43
N GLU A 164 -27.41 11.19 -0.55
CA GLU A 164 -27.49 9.75 -0.31
C GLU A 164 -28.22 9.43 1.00
N THR A 165 -28.92 8.31 1.00
CA THR A 165 -29.44 7.74 2.25
C THR A 165 -28.40 6.84 2.88
N PRO A 166 -27.88 7.14 4.10
CA PRO A 166 -26.90 6.29 4.77
C PRO A 166 -27.36 4.85 4.90
N THR A 167 -26.45 3.91 4.73
CA THR A 167 -26.71 2.51 5.06
C THR A 167 -26.64 2.35 6.58
N PRO A 168 -27.72 1.89 7.25
CA PRO A 168 -27.71 1.72 8.69
C PRO A 168 -26.61 0.74 9.14
N ILE A 169 -25.86 1.13 10.16
CA ILE A 169 -24.84 0.29 10.80
C ILE A 169 -25.23 0.14 12.28
N LYS A 170 -25.26 -1.10 12.75
CA LYS A 170 -25.63 -1.38 14.15
C LYS A 170 -24.73 -0.62 15.12
N GLY A 171 -25.32 0.12 16.03
CA GLY A 171 -24.63 0.92 17.03
C GLY A 171 -24.21 2.33 16.58
N TRP A 172 -24.52 2.71 15.34
CA TRP A 172 -24.23 4.04 14.79
C TRP A 172 -25.49 4.80 14.42
N VAL A 173 -25.45 6.11 14.64
CA VAL A 173 -26.53 7.04 14.27
C VAL A 173 -25.96 8.09 13.33
N TYR A 174 -26.59 8.28 12.18
CA TYR A 174 -26.21 9.30 11.22
C TYR A 174 -26.95 10.61 11.51
N GLY A 175 -26.18 11.67 11.68
CA GLY A 175 -26.68 13.05 11.80
C GLY A 175 -26.04 13.93 10.73
N LYS A 176 -26.71 15.05 10.41
CA LYS A 176 -26.15 16.03 9.47
C LYS A 176 -24.95 16.75 10.12
N ALA A 177 -23.83 16.78 9.43
CA ALA A 177 -22.61 17.46 9.82
C ALA A 177 -22.11 18.35 8.67
N LYS A 178 -21.36 19.40 8.99
CA LYS A 178 -20.75 20.29 8.01
C LYS A 178 -19.28 19.90 7.83
N ILE A 179 -18.89 19.59 6.61
CA ILE A 179 -17.50 19.40 6.23
C ILE A 179 -16.93 20.76 5.81
N THR A 180 -15.79 21.13 6.38
CA THR A 180 -15.13 22.42 6.12
C THR A 180 -13.85 22.32 5.31
N SER A 181 -13.34 21.11 5.12
CA SER A 181 -12.13 20.83 4.34
C SER A 181 -12.16 19.41 3.80
N THR A 182 -11.46 19.17 2.69
CA THR A 182 -11.27 17.87 2.08
C THR A 182 -9.77 17.59 1.92
N GLY A 183 -9.40 16.32 1.79
CA GLY A 183 -8.08 15.96 1.29
C GLY A 183 -7.93 16.33 -0.19
N GLY A 184 -6.71 16.26 -0.70
CA GLY A 184 -6.36 16.60 -2.07
C GLY A 184 -5.47 15.55 -2.74
N TYR A 185 -5.06 15.89 -3.96
CA TYR A 185 -4.19 15.06 -4.81
C TYR A 185 -2.87 15.77 -5.11
N GLU A 186 -2.22 16.20 -4.04
CA GLU A 186 -0.85 16.69 -4.13
C GLU A 186 0.12 15.49 -4.29
N GLU A 187 1.19 15.70 -5.05
CA GLU A 187 2.19 14.64 -5.28
C GLU A 187 2.65 14.01 -3.94
N PRO A 188 2.68 12.68 -3.78
CA PRO A 188 2.59 11.66 -4.83
C PRO A 188 1.16 11.18 -5.16
N ASN A 189 0.13 11.74 -4.52
CA ASN A 189 -1.25 11.27 -4.63
C ASN A 189 -1.86 11.64 -5.97
N GLN A 190 -2.67 10.74 -6.50
CA GLN A 190 -3.43 10.95 -7.73
C GLN A 190 -4.66 10.06 -7.74
N PRO A 191 -5.80 10.49 -8.34
CA PRO A 191 -7.05 9.72 -8.27
C PRO A 191 -6.94 8.34 -8.91
N PHE A 192 -6.05 8.17 -9.87
CA PHE A 192 -5.77 6.86 -10.49
C PHE A 192 -4.38 6.80 -11.11
N LEU A 193 -3.90 5.57 -11.30
CA LEU A 193 -2.69 5.25 -12.06
C LEU A 193 -2.96 4.01 -12.92
N ASP A 194 -2.78 4.12 -14.23
CA ASP A 194 -2.66 2.95 -15.11
C ASP A 194 -1.29 2.29 -14.86
N PHE A 195 -1.28 1.27 -13.99
CA PHE A 195 -0.04 0.60 -13.63
C PHE A 195 0.60 -0.12 -14.82
N ASN A 196 -0.21 -0.66 -15.76
CA ASN A 196 0.35 -1.36 -16.92
C ASN A 196 1.12 -0.39 -17.82
N ALA A 197 0.54 0.78 -18.12
CA ALA A 197 1.23 1.83 -18.86
C ALA A 197 2.46 2.36 -18.10
N TYR A 198 2.33 2.56 -16.79
CA TYR A 198 3.43 2.99 -15.92
C TYR A 198 4.60 1.99 -15.93
N ALA A 199 4.32 0.70 -15.74
CA ALA A 199 5.33 -0.35 -15.74
C ALA A 199 6.02 -0.52 -17.09
N THR A 200 5.25 -0.49 -18.21
CA THR A 200 5.76 -0.57 -19.58
C THR A 200 6.63 0.64 -19.93
N GLY A 201 6.28 1.82 -19.42
CA GLY A 201 7.07 3.05 -19.56
C GLY A 201 8.33 3.10 -18.71
N GLY A 202 8.70 2.01 -18.02
CA GLY A 202 9.90 1.95 -17.18
C GLY A 202 9.71 2.57 -15.79
N GLY A 203 8.47 2.64 -15.32
CA GLY A 203 8.11 3.16 -13.99
C GLY A 203 8.90 2.48 -12.88
N LYS A 204 9.26 3.26 -11.86
CA LYS A 204 10.07 2.84 -10.72
C LYS A 204 9.21 2.74 -9.45
N SER A 205 9.80 2.30 -8.35
CA SER A 205 9.14 2.37 -7.05
C SER A 205 8.77 3.81 -6.70
N ARG A 206 7.56 4.01 -6.15
CA ARG A 206 7.05 5.32 -5.72
C ARG A 206 5.94 5.17 -4.69
N ASP A 207 5.63 6.23 -3.99
CA ASP A 207 4.41 6.34 -3.21
C ASP A 207 3.22 6.52 -4.15
N PHE A 208 2.06 6.03 -3.73
CA PHE A 208 0.82 6.12 -4.50
C PHE A 208 -0.31 6.80 -3.71
N ALA A 209 -0.72 6.23 -2.58
CA ALA A 209 -1.68 6.84 -1.66
C ALA A 209 -0.93 7.14 -0.36
N PHE A 210 -0.73 8.43 -0.05
CA PHE A 210 0.22 8.83 0.97
C PHE A 210 -0.19 10.12 1.67
N ASP A 211 -0.45 10.06 2.97
CA ASP A 211 -0.73 11.22 3.80
C ASP A 211 -0.29 11.01 5.25
N GLY A 212 -0.92 11.68 6.22
CA GLY A 212 -0.58 11.57 7.64
C GLY A 212 -0.83 10.17 8.23
N HIS A 213 -1.74 9.40 7.66
CA HIS A 213 -2.21 8.13 8.19
C HIS A 213 -2.01 6.96 7.21
N THR A 214 -2.19 7.20 5.92
CA THR A 214 -2.10 6.19 4.87
C THR A 214 -0.72 6.18 4.22
N ALA A 215 -0.15 4.99 4.01
CA ALA A 215 1.03 4.81 3.18
C ALA A 215 0.87 3.54 2.32
N ALA A 216 0.55 3.73 1.05
CA ALA A 216 0.55 2.69 0.04
C ALA A 216 1.64 2.98 -0.99
N HIS A 217 2.58 2.05 -1.12
CA HIS A 217 3.78 2.20 -1.94
C HIS A 217 3.76 1.20 -3.10
N ILE A 218 4.07 1.66 -4.28
CA ILE A 218 4.40 0.78 -5.41
C ILE A 218 5.88 0.43 -5.25
N ILE A 219 6.19 -0.81 -4.91
CA ILE A 219 7.57 -1.29 -4.80
C ILE A 219 7.84 -2.24 -5.96
N ARG A 220 8.63 -1.77 -6.92
CA ARG A 220 9.01 -2.52 -8.11
C ARG A 220 10.45 -2.99 -8.01
N SER A 221 10.66 -4.28 -8.19
CA SER A 221 11.96 -4.94 -8.12
C SER A 221 12.29 -5.59 -9.46
N GLY A 222 13.58 -5.61 -9.79
CA GLY A 222 14.09 -6.26 -10.99
C GLY A 222 14.29 -7.76 -10.82
N ASN A 223 14.74 -8.39 -11.89
CA ASN A 223 15.02 -9.82 -11.92
C ASN A 223 16.11 -10.20 -10.92
N VAL A 224 15.88 -11.30 -10.22
CA VAL A 224 16.88 -11.98 -9.39
C VAL A 224 17.18 -13.36 -9.97
N LYS A 225 18.43 -13.84 -9.87
CA LYS A 225 18.85 -15.14 -10.41
C LYS A 225 18.57 -16.29 -9.43
N ALA A 226 18.54 -15.98 -8.15
CA ALA A 226 18.29 -16.93 -7.07
C ALA A 226 17.68 -16.20 -5.89
N LEU A 227 17.01 -16.94 -5.01
CA LEU A 227 16.60 -16.42 -3.72
C LEU A 227 17.81 -15.94 -2.92
N PRO A 228 17.68 -14.85 -2.18
CA PRO A 228 18.73 -14.45 -1.25
C PRO A 228 18.99 -15.57 -0.25
N PRO A 229 20.25 -15.78 0.18
CA PRO A 229 20.55 -16.73 1.23
C PRO A 229 19.81 -16.35 2.53
N SER A 230 19.60 -17.32 3.41
CA SER A 230 18.95 -17.12 4.72
C SER A 230 19.68 -16.09 5.60
N THR A 231 20.97 -15.85 5.33
CA THR A 231 21.79 -14.82 5.98
C THR A 231 21.59 -13.41 5.42
N SER A 232 20.71 -13.24 4.45
CA SER A 232 20.42 -11.94 3.86
C SER A 232 19.72 -11.02 4.83
N TRP A 233 19.97 -9.71 4.65
CA TRP A 233 19.29 -8.68 5.43
C TRP A 233 17.78 -8.69 5.18
N GLY A 234 17.02 -8.68 6.24
CA GLY A 234 15.61 -8.40 6.28
C GLY A 234 15.31 -7.45 7.43
N HIS A 235 14.07 -7.29 7.80
CA HIS A 235 13.66 -6.43 8.90
C HIS A 235 12.36 -6.92 9.53
N PHE A 236 11.97 -6.33 10.63
CA PHE A 236 10.68 -6.51 11.27
C PHE A 236 10.17 -5.17 11.79
N HIS A 237 8.88 -5.13 12.08
CA HIS A 237 8.22 -3.98 12.67
C HIS A 237 7.64 -4.37 14.01
N GLU A 238 7.87 -3.57 15.05
CA GLU A 238 7.33 -3.87 16.38
C GLU A 238 5.82 -3.64 16.47
N ASN A 239 5.32 -2.61 15.83
CA ASN A 239 3.98 -2.08 16.09
C ASN A 239 3.05 -2.08 14.89
N MET A 240 3.43 -2.70 13.77
CA MET A 240 2.62 -2.68 12.56
C MET A 240 2.67 -4.00 11.80
N VAL A 241 1.60 -4.24 11.08
CA VAL A 241 1.52 -5.27 10.05
C VAL A 241 1.93 -4.63 8.74
N GLU A 242 2.87 -5.25 8.02
CA GLU A 242 3.11 -4.90 6.61
C GLU A 242 2.38 -5.89 5.71
N ALA A 243 1.65 -5.38 4.73
CA ALA A 243 0.91 -6.21 3.79
C ALA A 243 1.21 -5.80 2.34
N TRP A 244 1.17 -6.78 1.44
CA TRP A 244 1.49 -6.59 0.04
C TRP A 244 0.44 -7.24 -0.86
N VAL A 245 -0.10 -6.47 -1.81
CA VAL A 245 -0.83 -7.03 -2.95
C VAL A 245 0.15 -7.19 -4.09
N VAL A 246 0.29 -8.39 -4.63
CA VAL A 246 1.15 -8.64 -5.81
C VAL A 246 0.43 -8.13 -7.05
N ILE A 247 0.95 -7.08 -7.68
CA ILE A 247 0.34 -6.42 -8.84
C ILE A 247 1.09 -6.66 -10.16
N GLU A 248 2.26 -7.30 -10.11
CA GLU A 248 3.04 -7.77 -11.26
C GLU A 248 3.94 -8.92 -10.85
N GLY A 249 4.06 -9.95 -11.69
CA GLY A 249 5.00 -11.07 -11.52
C GLY A 249 4.67 -11.97 -10.34
N GLN A 250 5.71 -12.50 -9.71
CA GLN A 250 5.65 -13.34 -8.50
C GLN A 250 6.58 -12.78 -7.42
N LEU A 251 6.13 -12.84 -6.20
CA LEU A 251 6.85 -12.35 -5.02
C LEU A 251 7.14 -13.50 -4.07
N ASP A 252 8.40 -13.70 -3.74
CA ASP A 252 8.81 -14.60 -2.67
C ASP A 252 9.07 -13.81 -1.40
N VAL A 253 8.49 -14.26 -0.30
CA VAL A 253 8.65 -13.62 1.00
C VAL A 253 9.09 -14.65 2.05
N LEU A 254 10.21 -14.39 2.65
CA LEU A 254 10.64 -15.09 3.86
C LEU A 254 9.97 -14.39 5.06
N ILE A 255 9.29 -15.14 5.91
CA ILE A 255 8.63 -14.64 7.11
C ILE A 255 8.98 -15.59 8.26
N THR A 256 9.42 -15.06 9.40
CA THR A 256 9.72 -15.90 10.59
C THR A 256 8.50 -16.72 10.97
N GLY A 257 8.72 -18.02 11.23
CA GLY A 257 7.68 -18.97 11.63
C GLY A 257 6.80 -19.50 10.49
N GLU A 258 7.07 -19.09 9.23
CA GLU A 258 6.33 -19.56 8.06
C GLU A 258 7.29 -20.25 7.06
N PRO A 259 6.81 -21.21 6.28
CA PRO A 259 7.54 -21.67 5.10
C PRO A 259 7.73 -20.52 4.11
N LEU A 260 8.58 -20.70 3.10
CA LEU A 260 8.68 -19.72 2.00
C LEU A 260 7.30 -19.43 1.43
N VAL A 261 6.89 -18.18 1.50
CA VAL A 261 5.61 -17.70 0.95
C VAL A 261 5.85 -17.19 -0.46
N THR A 262 5.23 -17.83 -1.45
CA THR A 262 5.27 -17.38 -2.85
C THR A 262 3.89 -16.89 -3.24
N GLY A 263 3.79 -15.60 -3.59
CA GLY A 263 2.56 -14.96 -4.06
C GLY A 263 2.60 -14.68 -5.55
N GLU A 264 1.50 -14.95 -6.22
CA GLU A 264 1.26 -14.67 -7.64
C GLU A 264 0.42 -13.39 -7.79
N LEU A 265 0.24 -12.96 -9.05
CA LEU A 265 -0.59 -11.80 -9.37
C LEU A 265 -1.97 -11.86 -8.68
N GLY A 266 -2.26 -10.88 -7.84
CA GLY A 266 -3.50 -10.80 -7.08
C GLY A 266 -3.44 -11.42 -5.68
N ASP A 267 -2.38 -12.12 -5.32
CA ASP A 267 -2.24 -12.64 -3.97
C ASP A 267 -1.95 -11.52 -2.98
N VAL A 268 -2.39 -11.69 -1.74
CA VAL A 268 -2.11 -10.75 -0.65
C VAL A 268 -1.31 -11.46 0.42
N ILE A 269 -0.09 -10.96 0.65
CA ILE A 269 0.85 -11.49 1.64
C ILE A 269 0.93 -10.51 2.81
N GLN A 270 1.09 -11.05 4.02
CA GLN A 270 1.21 -10.25 5.24
C GLN A 270 2.37 -10.74 6.10
N ALA A 271 3.12 -9.80 6.66
CA ALA A 271 3.98 -10.02 7.80
C ALA A 271 3.40 -9.29 9.01
N ASN A 272 2.99 -10.04 10.03
CA ASN A 272 2.53 -9.45 11.28
C ASN A 272 3.67 -8.72 11.98
N ASN A 273 3.32 -7.80 12.87
CA ASN A 273 4.30 -7.13 13.73
C ASN A 273 5.22 -8.16 14.40
N GLU A 274 6.47 -7.75 14.59
CA GLU A 274 7.54 -8.55 15.20
C GLU A 274 8.03 -9.75 14.39
N ARG A 275 7.41 -10.07 13.24
CA ARG A 275 7.91 -11.12 12.34
C ARG A 275 8.95 -10.56 11.39
N TRP A 276 10.16 -11.05 11.52
CA TRP A 276 11.21 -10.75 10.54
C TRP A 276 10.75 -11.21 9.15
N HIS A 277 10.97 -10.37 8.16
CA HIS A 277 10.61 -10.69 6.79
C HIS A 277 11.55 -10.07 5.77
N ARG A 278 11.54 -10.66 4.58
CA ARG A 278 12.23 -10.17 3.39
C ARG A 278 11.44 -10.55 2.15
N ALA A 279 11.08 -9.56 1.36
CA ALA A 279 10.42 -9.75 0.09
C ALA A 279 11.39 -9.58 -1.08
N THR A 280 11.29 -10.45 -2.09
CA THR A 280 12.08 -10.41 -3.32
C THR A 280 11.26 -10.93 -4.48
N CYS A 281 11.63 -10.59 -5.72
CA CYS A 281 11.02 -11.25 -6.87
C CYS A 281 11.34 -12.75 -6.86
N HIS A 282 10.40 -13.55 -7.34
CA HIS A 282 10.69 -14.95 -7.67
C HIS A 282 11.82 -15.03 -8.72
N PRO A 283 12.78 -15.95 -8.60
CA PRO A 283 13.90 -16.01 -9.52
C PRO A 283 13.48 -16.17 -10.99
N ASN A 284 14.20 -15.48 -11.87
CA ASN A 284 14.11 -15.60 -13.33
C ASN A 284 12.77 -15.18 -13.99
N ILE A 285 11.91 -14.42 -13.28
CA ILE A 285 10.63 -13.94 -13.86
C ILE A 285 10.69 -12.55 -14.46
N GLY A 286 11.85 -11.90 -14.47
CA GLY A 286 12.03 -10.54 -14.98
C GLY A 286 11.83 -9.47 -13.91
N SER A 287 10.61 -9.04 -13.67
CA SER A 287 10.28 -8.05 -12.63
C SER A 287 9.08 -8.50 -11.81
N CYS A 288 8.98 -7.97 -10.63
CA CYS A 288 7.77 -8.07 -9.81
C CYS A 288 7.46 -6.72 -9.16
N THR A 289 6.18 -6.49 -8.91
CA THR A 289 5.73 -5.30 -8.22
C THR A 289 4.69 -5.66 -7.18
N ARG A 290 4.80 -5.04 -6.03
CA ARG A 290 3.81 -5.12 -4.97
C ARG A 290 3.28 -3.74 -4.59
N LEU A 291 2.01 -3.65 -4.29
CA LEU A 291 1.42 -2.53 -3.56
C LEU A 291 1.62 -2.82 -2.08
N ALA A 292 2.58 -2.15 -1.47
CA ALA A 292 2.94 -2.32 -0.08
C ALA A 292 2.13 -1.34 0.79
N MET A 293 1.54 -1.84 1.84
CA MET A 293 0.72 -1.08 2.77
C MET A 293 1.38 -1.07 4.14
N THR A 294 1.70 0.13 4.61
CA THR A 294 2.26 0.36 5.93
C THR A 294 1.56 1.57 6.56
N PRO A 295 1.30 1.56 7.87
CA PRO A 295 0.84 2.79 8.52
C PRO A 295 1.94 3.85 8.47
N ARG A 296 1.55 5.09 8.20
CA ARG A 296 2.52 6.19 8.16
C ARG A 296 2.88 6.74 9.54
N ASN A 297 2.16 6.39 10.57
CA ASN A 297 2.46 6.88 11.91
C ASN A 297 3.87 6.46 12.32
N LYS A 298 4.76 7.45 12.41
CA LYS A 298 6.20 7.24 12.72
C LYS A 298 6.42 6.50 14.05
N GLU A 299 5.49 6.57 14.98
CA GLU A 299 5.57 5.87 16.26
C GLU A 299 5.40 4.35 16.11
N GLY A 300 4.85 3.87 15.00
CA GLY A 300 4.68 2.44 14.70
C GLY A 300 5.71 1.86 13.71
N GLN A 301 6.55 2.70 13.11
CA GLN A 301 7.50 2.28 12.07
C GLN A 301 8.91 2.08 12.64
N VAL A 302 9.05 1.24 13.63
CA VAL A 302 10.40 0.86 14.08
C VAL A 302 10.90 -0.26 13.18
N HIS A 303 11.92 0.03 12.40
CA HIS A 303 12.58 -0.93 11.51
C HIS A 303 13.85 -1.43 12.17
N TYR A 304 13.87 -2.72 12.47
CA TYR A 304 15.07 -3.40 12.94
C TYR A 304 15.61 -4.28 11.82
N PHE A 305 16.78 -3.92 11.32
CA PHE A 305 17.48 -4.78 10.36
C PHE A 305 18.19 -5.89 11.11
N GLN A 306 17.94 -7.12 10.73
CA GLN A 306 18.69 -8.26 11.23
C GLN A 306 19.10 -9.18 10.08
N THR A 307 20.20 -9.89 10.26
CA THR A 307 20.59 -10.99 9.39
C THR A 307 19.56 -12.10 9.49
N GLY A 308 19.24 -12.71 8.36
CA GLY A 308 18.14 -13.63 8.21
C GLY A 308 18.01 -14.63 9.33
N GLN A 309 16.86 -14.60 9.94
CA GLN A 309 16.33 -15.77 10.62
C GLN A 309 15.66 -16.58 9.52
N PRO A 310 16.14 -17.77 9.19
CA PRO A 310 15.41 -18.60 8.27
C PRO A 310 14.01 -18.80 8.84
N PRO A 311 12.97 -18.86 7.98
CA PRO A 311 11.70 -19.39 8.40
C PRO A 311 11.99 -20.71 9.09
N GLY A 312 11.45 -20.88 10.30
CA GLY A 312 11.72 -22.09 11.08
C GLY A 312 11.44 -23.33 10.24
N ASN A 313 12.41 -24.23 10.22
CA ASN A 313 12.20 -25.58 9.72
C ASN A 313 11.21 -26.32 10.61
#